data_9faebb390c9626ba384b6e3364cb8e04
#
_entry.id   9faebb390c9626ba384b6e3364cb8e04
#
_cell.length_a   1.000
_cell.length_b   1.000
_cell.length_c   1.000
_cell.angle_alpha   90.00
_cell.angle_beta   90.00
_cell.angle_gamma   90.00
#
_symmetry.space_group_name_H-M   'P 1'
#
loop_
_entity.id
_entity.type
_entity.pdbx_description
1 polymer ?
#
loop_
_entity_poly.entity_id
_entity_poly.type
_entity_poly.pdbx_seq_one_letter_code
_entity_poly.pdbx_strand_id
1 'polypeptide(L)'
;MVINHNMSAMFANRQLGVTGVSLTKDMEKLSSGERINRAGDDASGLAVSEKMRSQIRGLNQASQNCSNGISFIQTTEGYLQESTDIMQRIRELAVQSSNGIYSEEDRMQIQVEISALVSEVDRIASSAQFNGMNMLTGRFAVANGDNAVTGSMWFHIGSNMDQRVHVFIGTMTSEALGVREIGTGEKITLATPEDANRAIGTVDEALKRINKQRADLGAYQNRLDLTVKGLNIAAENLQASESRIRDADMASQMVEFTKNSVLQQAGTAMLAQANSQSQNVLSLLR
;
A
#
# COMPACT_ATOMS: atom_id res chain seq x y z
N MET A 1 41.14 -38.44 -51.05
CA MET A 1 40.15 -37.33 -51.05
C MET A 1 38.78 -37.93 -51.21
N VAL A 2 37.83 -37.58 -50.38
CA VAL A 2 36.43 -38.06 -50.45
C VAL A 2 35.63 -37.00 -51.15
N ILE A 3 35.19 -37.25 -52.38
CA ILE A 3 34.50 -36.29 -53.26
C ILE A 3 32.98 -36.23 -52.93
N ASN A 4 32.41 -37.38 -52.52
CA ASN A 4 30.97 -37.46 -52.23
C ASN A 4 30.53 -36.85 -50.87
N HIS A 5 31.47 -36.56 -49.95
CA HIS A 5 31.17 -36.01 -48.65
C HIS A 5 32.16 -34.88 -48.31
N ASN A 6 31.75 -33.62 -48.45
CA ASN A 6 32.58 -32.47 -48.08
C ASN A 6 32.50 -32.22 -46.58
N MET A 7 33.34 -32.90 -45.81
CA MET A 7 33.37 -32.81 -44.35
C MET A 7 33.66 -31.39 -43.86
N SER A 8 34.47 -30.61 -44.59
CA SER A 8 34.80 -29.23 -44.25
C SER A 8 33.58 -28.29 -44.35
N ALA A 9 32.78 -28.47 -45.45
CA ALA A 9 31.55 -27.72 -45.63
C ALA A 9 30.50 -28.14 -44.61
N MET A 10 30.38 -29.43 -44.28
CA MET A 10 29.45 -29.90 -43.22
C MET A 10 29.82 -29.34 -41.84
N PHE A 11 31.09 -29.28 -41.50
CA PHE A 11 31.58 -28.68 -40.26
C PHE A 11 31.29 -27.18 -40.24
N ALA A 12 31.61 -26.46 -41.31
CA ALA A 12 31.34 -25.02 -41.42
C ALA A 12 29.84 -24.72 -41.30
N ASN A 13 28.99 -25.52 -41.95
CA ASN A 13 27.53 -25.35 -41.89
C ASN A 13 26.98 -25.60 -40.46
N ARG A 14 27.48 -26.63 -39.76
CA ARG A 14 27.10 -26.89 -38.37
C ARG A 14 27.51 -25.72 -37.45
N GLN A 15 28.74 -25.21 -37.61
CA GLN A 15 29.22 -24.07 -36.83
C GLN A 15 28.43 -22.81 -37.13
N LEU A 16 28.03 -22.58 -38.36
CA LEU A 16 27.21 -21.48 -38.79
C LEU A 16 25.80 -21.55 -38.15
N GLY A 17 25.22 -22.74 -38.05
CA GLY A 17 23.96 -22.98 -37.34
C GLY A 17 24.07 -22.65 -35.87
N VAL A 18 25.14 -23.06 -35.16
CA VAL A 18 25.38 -22.75 -33.76
C VAL A 18 25.51 -21.23 -33.55
N THR A 19 26.30 -20.55 -34.40
CA THR A 19 26.51 -19.10 -34.33
C THR A 19 25.16 -18.34 -34.60
N GLY A 20 24.35 -18.82 -35.55
CA GLY A 20 23.03 -18.26 -35.81
C GLY A 20 22.08 -18.33 -34.61
N VAL A 21 22.05 -19.47 -33.92
CA VAL A 21 21.25 -19.62 -32.68
C VAL A 21 21.76 -18.69 -31.59
N SER A 22 23.08 -18.55 -31.43
CA SER A 22 23.67 -17.63 -30.44
C SER A 22 23.31 -16.18 -30.77
N LEU A 23 23.42 -15.77 -32.04
CA LEU A 23 23.06 -14.43 -32.49
C LEU A 23 21.59 -14.09 -32.20
N THR A 24 20.69 -15.05 -32.44
CA THR A 24 19.25 -14.88 -32.13
C THR A 24 19.03 -14.69 -30.64
N LYS A 25 19.72 -15.43 -29.76
CA LYS A 25 19.66 -15.25 -28.32
C LYS A 25 20.21 -13.91 -27.87
N ASP A 26 21.32 -13.45 -28.47
CA ASP A 26 21.89 -12.15 -28.15
C ASP A 26 20.93 -11.01 -28.55
N MET A 27 20.28 -11.12 -29.69
CA MET A 27 19.23 -10.19 -30.10
C MET A 27 18.04 -10.19 -29.14
N GLU A 28 17.60 -11.35 -28.67
CA GLU A 28 16.52 -11.47 -27.70
C GLU A 28 16.88 -10.76 -26.38
N LYS A 29 18.09 -10.95 -25.87
CA LYS A 29 18.59 -10.28 -24.64
C LYS A 29 18.78 -8.78 -24.82
N LEU A 30 19.31 -8.34 -25.96
CA LEU A 30 19.46 -6.92 -26.29
C LEU A 30 18.11 -6.19 -26.43
N SER A 31 17.11 -6.89 -26.98
CA SER A 31 15.77 -6.34 -27.16
C SER A 31 14.98 -6.24 -25.85
N SER A 32 15.14 -7.23 -24.97
CA SER A 32 14.44 -7.25 -23.68
C SER A 32 15.17 -6.45 -22.59
N GLY A 33 16.50 -6.29 -22.68
CA GLY A 33 17.35 -5.77 -21.61
C GLY A 33 17.57 -6.79 -20.48
N GLU A 34 17.04 -8.01 -20.64
CA GLU A 34 17.10 -9.06 -19.62
C GLU A 34 18.07 -10.17 -20.01
N ARG A 35 18.88 -10.64 -19.07
CA ARG A 35 19.80 -11.76 -19.23
C ARG A 35 19.06 -13.11 -19.27
N ILE A 36 17.95 -13.20 -18.50
CA ILE A 36 17.13 -14.40 -18.35
C ILE A 36 15.75 -14.11 -18.95
N ASN A 37 15.52 -14.55 -20.19
CA ASN A 37 14.25 -14.41 -20.87
C ASN A 37 13.38 -15.67 -20.78
N ARG A 38 14.01 -16.83 -20.78
CA ARG A 38 13.33 -18.13 -20.79
C ARG A 38 13.81 -19.01 -19.65
N ALA A 39 12.97 -19.93 -19.21
CA ALA A 39 13.33 -20.92 -18.19
C ALA A 39 14.55 -21.79 -18.58
N GLY A 40 14.79 -21.93 -19.88
CA GLY A 40 15.96 -22.65 -20.42
C GLY A 40 17.29 -21.90 -20.27
N ASP A 41 17.29 -20.59 -20.01
CA ASP A 41 18.52 -19.82 -19.81
C ASP A 41 19.04 -19.99 -18.37
N ASP A 42 18.16 -19.83 -17.37
CA ASP A 42 18.45 -20.10 -15.95
C ASP A 42 17.13 -20.32 -15.21
N ALA A 43 16.77 -21.57 -14.97
CA ALA A 43 15.53 -21.94 -14.28
C ALA A 43 15.52 -21.49 -12.80
N SER A 44 16.68 -21.54 -12.14
CA SER A 44 16.82 -21.14 -10.73
C SER A 44 16.70 -19.62 -10.57
N GLY A 45 17.47 -18.88 -11.38
CA GLY A 45 17.42 -17.41 -11.39
C GLY A 45 16.04 -16.88 -11.76
N LEU A 46 15.37 -17.49 -12.73
CA LEU A 46 14.01 -17.13 -13.12
C LEU A 46 13.02 -17.32 -11.96
N ALA A 47 13.05 -18.48 -11.30
CA ALA A 47 12.15 -18.78 -10.19
C ALA A 47 12.33 -17.79 -9.02
N VAL A 48 13.58 -17.43 -8.69
CA VAL A 48 13.89 -16.46 -7.64
C VAL A 48 13.44 -15.05 -8.05
N SER A 49 13.70 -14.63 -9.30
CA SER A 49 13.32 -13.30 -9.79
C SER A 49 11.79 -13.13 -9.83
N GLU A 50 11.04 -14.13 -10.27
CA GLU A 50 9.57 -14.10 -10.27
C GLU A 50 9.00 -14.03 -8.85
N LYS A 51 9.62 -14.72 -7.88
CA LYS A 51 9.25 -14.59 -6.46
C LYS A 51 9.52 -13.18 -5.95
N MET A 52 10.67 -12.58 -6.27
CA MET A 52 10.99 -11.20 -5.91
C MET A 52 10.03 -10.21 -6.57
N ARG A 53 9.70 -10.36 -7.85
CA ARG A 53 8.70 -9.54 -8.55
C ARG A 53 7.33 -9.61 -7.90
N SER A 54 6.91 -10.79 -7.47
CA SER A 54 5.65 -10.95 -6.75
C SER A 54 5.69 -10.20 -5.41
N GLN A 55 6.81 -10.28 -4.67
CA GLN A 55 7.00 -9.55 -3.42
C GLN A 55 7.01 -8.03 -3.65
N ILE A 56 7.73 -7.53 -4.64
CA ILE A 56 7.79 -6.10 -4.99
C ILE A 56 6.38 -5.57 -5.29
N ARG A 57 5.61 -6.28 -6.12
CA ARG A 57 4.21 -5.91 -6.41
C ARG A 57 3.35 -5.90 -5.14
N GLY A 58 3.54 -6.89 -4.27
CA GLY A 58 2.87 -6.96 -2.97
C GLY A 58 3.23 -5.80 -2.04
N LEU A 59 4.52 -5.42 -1.96
CA LEU A 59 4.98 -4.29 -1.15
C LEU A 59 4.47 -2.94 -1.68
N ASN A 60 4.45 -2.76 -3.00
CA ASN A 60 3.89 -1.55 -3.61
C ASN A 60 2.39 -1.42 -3.31
N GLN A 61 1.64 -2.51 -3.41
CA GLN A 61 0.23 -2.52 -3.04
C GLN A 61 0.03 -2.27 -1.54
N ALA A 62 0.88 -2.84 -0.68
CA ALA A 62 0.86 -2.59 0.75
C ALA A 62 1.15 -1.12 1.09
N SER A 63 2.06 -0.47 0.38
CA SER A 63 2.33 0.98 0.51
C SER A 63 1.10 1.82 0.14
N GLN A 64 0.38 1.46 -0.93
CA GLN A 64 -0.89 2.10 -1.28
C GLN A 64 -1.98 1.87 -0.24
N ASN A 65 -2.08 0.65 0.31
CA ASN A 65 -3.02 0.33 1.37
C ASN A 65 -2.75 1.16 2.64
N CYS A 66 -1.47 1.35 3.00
CA CYS A 66 -1.09 2.22 4.11
C CYS A 66 -1.49 3.68 3.85
N SER A 67 -1.28 4.20 2.65
CA SER A 67 -1.67 5.57 2.27
C SER A 67 -3.19 5.75 2.35
N ASN A 68 -3.97 4.77 1.90
CA ASN A 68 -5.43 4.75 2.05
C ASN A 68 -5.83 4.71 3.53
N GLY A 69 -5.10 3.94 4.35
CA GLY A 69 -5.29 3.89 5.80
C GLY A 69 -5.03 5.23 6.49
N ILE A 70 -3.98 5.93 6.08
CA ILE A 70 -3.68 7.30 6.56
C ILE A 70 -4.82 8.25 6.20
N SER A 71 -5.31 8.22 4.97
CA SER A 71 -6.43 9.05 4.53
C SER A 71 -7.71 8.77 5.32
N PHE A 72 -7.98 7.48 5.65
CA PHE A 72 -9.08 7.08 6.50
C PHE A 72 -8.94 7.68 7.92
N ILE A 73 -7.75 7.61 8.52
CA ILE A 73 -7.46 8.15 9.85
C ILE A 73 -7.62 9.67 9.84
N GLN A 74 -7.07 10.38 8.85
CA GLN A 74 -7.16 11.83 8.73
C GLN A 74 -8.60 12.32 8.58
N THR A 75 -9.41 11.59 7.79
CA THR A 75 -10.85 11.91 7.66
C THR A 75 -11.56 11.73 9.01
N THR A 76 -11.27 10.66 9.74
CA THR A 76 -11.84 10.41 11.07
C THR A 76 -11.41 11.49 12.05
N GLU A 77 -10.15 11.89 12.02
CA GLU A 77 -9.62 12.96 12.88
C GLU A 77 -10.31 14.31 12.61
N GLY A 78 -10.60 14.62 11.33
CA GLY A 78 -11.35 15.83 10.97
C GLY A 78 -12.72 15.89 11.64
N TYR A 79 -13.50 14.79 11.60
CA TYR A 79 -14.80 14.74 12.30
C TYR A 79 -14.66 14.80 13.83
N LEU A 80 -13.60 14.21 14.40
CA LEU A 80 -13.34 14.31 15.84
C LEU A 80 -12.93 15.72 16.26
N GLN A 81 -12.26 16.48 15.40
CA GLN A 81 -11.94 17.89 15.65
C GLN A 81 -13.23 18.71 15.74
N GLU A 82 -14.16 18.57 14.79
CA GLU A 82 -15.45 19.25 14.83
C GLU A 82 -16.24 18.88 16.10
N SER A 83 -16.24 17.60 16.47
CA SER A 83 -16.87 17.15 17.72
C SER A 83 -16.20 17.78 18.95
N THR A 84 -14.86 17.95 18.94
CA THR A 84 -14.12 18.63 20.02
C THR A 84 -14.53 20.09 20.16
N ASP A 85 -14.68 20.80 19.04
CA ASP A 85 -15.04 22.21 19.03
C ASP A 85 -16.48 22.44 19.56
N ILE A 86 -17.41 21.54 19.18
CA ILE A 86 -18.77 21.55 19.74
C ILE A 86 -18.74 21.29 21.26
N MET A 87 -17.98 20.30 21.72
CA MET A 87 -17.89 19.99 23.14
C MET A 87 -17.26 21.14 23.95
N GLN A 88 -16.30 21.86 23.40
CA GLN A 88 -15.76 23.07 24.01
C GLN A 88 -16.84 24.16 24.12
N ARG A 89 -17.66 24.33 23.08
CA ARG A 89 -18.78 25.28 23.12
C ARG A 89 -19.81 24.89 24.17
N ILE A 90 -20.15 23.60 24.30
CA ILE A 90 -21.05 23.12 25.36
C ILE A 90 -20.43 23.42 26.75
N ARG A 91 -19.12 23.26 26.91
CA ARG A 91 -18.41 23.57 28.14
C ARG A 91 -18.52 25.08 28.51
N GLU A 92 -18.30 25.96 27.54
CA GLU A 92 -18.46 27.41 27.72
C GLU A 92 -19.85 27.75 28.20
N LEU A 93 -20.89 27.21 27.56
CA LEU A 93 -22.28 27.42 27.92
C LEU A 93 -22.61 26.86 29.30
N ALA A 94 -22.04 25.71 29.68
CA ALA A 94 -22.20 25.15 31.01
C ALA A 94 -21.56 26.04 32.10
N VAL A 95 -20.36 26.56 31.84
CA VAL A 95 -19.71 27.53 32.74
C VAL A 95 -20.54 28.82 32.86
N GLN A 96 -21.08 29.31 31.75
CA GLN A 96 -21.96 30.49 31.72
C GLN A 96 -23.22 30.25 32.56
N SER A 97 -23.90 29.11 32.40
CA SER A 97 -25.10 28.74 33.13
C SER A 97 -24.87 28.49 34.60
N SER A 98 -23.67 28.07 35.03
CA SER A 98 -23.32 27.86 36.44
C SER A 98 -23.23 29.15 37.21
N ASN A 99 -23.17 30.31 36.56
CA ASN A 99 -23.11 31.61 37.24
C ASN A 99 -24.48 31.97 37.80
N GLY A 100 -24.52 32.40 39.07
CA GLY A 100 -25.74 32.77 39.79
C GLY A 100 -26.46 34.05 39.33
N ILE A 101 -25.88 34.77 38.36
CA ILE A 101 -26.45 36.00 37.80
C ILE A 101 -27.60 35.70 36.84
N TYR A 102 -27.60 34.51 36.19
CA TYR A 102 -28.61 34.14 35.21
C TYR A 102 -29.92 33.65 35.84
N SER A 103 -31.02 34.08 35.34
CA SER A 103 -32.37 33.61 35.74
C SER A 103 -32.63 32.19 35.23
N GLU A 104 -33.65 31.51 35.74
CA GLU A 104 -34.10 30.21 35.22
C GLU A 104 -34.48 30.29 33.73
N GLU A 105 -35.11 31.38 33.31
CA GLU A 105 -35.48 31.60 31.91
C GLU A 105 -34.25 31.70 31.00
N ASP A 106 -33.20 32.41 31.42
CA ASP A 106 -31.96 32.54 30.70
C ASP A 106 -31.25 31.16 30.57
N ARG A 107 -31.26 30.37 31.63
CA ARG A 107 -30.72 29.02 31.62
C ARG A 107 -31.50 28.09 30.69
N MET A 108 -32.82 28.24 30.62
CA MET A 108 -33.65 27.50 29.66
C MET A 108 -33.27 27.84 28.22
N GLN A 109 -32.96 29.11 27.92
CA GLN A 109 -32.47 29.53 26.59
C GLN A 109 -31.11 28.84 26.26
N ILE A 110 -30.16 28.84 27.23
CA ILE A 110 -28.87 28.15 27.10
C ILE A 110 -29.09 26.65 26.91
N GLN A 111 -30.04 26.04 27.61
CA GLN A 111 -30.40 24.62 27.46
C GLN A 111 -30.84 24.27 26.05
N VAL A 112 -31.58 25.15 25.37
CA VAL A 112 -32.00 24.95 23.98
C VAL A 112 -30.77 24.89 23.05
N GLU A 113 -29.81 25.82 23.22
CA GLU A 113 -28.57 25.80 22.43
C GLU A 113 -27.76 24.50 22.68
N ILE A 114 -27.59 24.10 23.92
CA ILE A 114 -26.88 22.83 24.25
C ILE A 114 -27.64 21.65 23.65
N SER A 115 -28.94 21.61 23.71
CA SER A 115 -29.76 20.55 23.12
C SER A 115 -29.55 20.41 21.60
N ALA A 116 -29.39 21.54 20.91
CA ALA A 116 -29.07 21.57 19.49
C ALA A 116 -27.62 21.07 19.23
N LEU A 117 -26.66 21.51 20.04
CA LEU A 117 -25.24 21.11 19.93
C LEU A 117 -25.05 19.61 20.19
N VAL A 118 -25.73 19.05 21.20
CA VAL A 118 -25.68 17.58 21.47
C VAL A 118 -26.27 16.80 20.29
N SER A 119 -27.37 17.30 19.69
CA SER A 119 -27.92 16.66 18.48
C SER A 119 -26.99 16.78 17.29
N GLU A 120 -26.19 17.83 17.20
CA GLU A 120 -25.20 18.02 16.14
C GLU A 120 -24.04 17.04 16.32
N VAL A 121 -23.59 16.73 17.55
CA VAL A 121 -22.60 15.67 17.80
C VAL A 121 -23.10 14.31 17.28
N ASP A 122 -24.35 13.97 17.54
CA ASP A 122 -24.95 12.73 17.03
C ASP A 122 -25.06 12.75 15.49
N ARG A 123 -25.37 13.89 14.90
CA ARG A 123 -25.39 14.05 13.44
C ARG A 123 -24.00 13.84 12.84
N ILE A 124 -22.97 14.45 13.43
CA ILE A 124 -21.57 14.26 13.00
C ILE A 124 -21.19 12.79 13.12
N ALA A 125 -21.46 12.16 14.26
CA ALA A 125 -21.13 10.75 14.48
C ALA A 125 -21.79 9.82 13.44
N SER A 126 -23.03 10.12 13.03
CA SER A 126 -23.77 9.34 12.02
C SER A 126 -23.36 9.68 10.58
N SER A 127 -22.99 10.93 10.30
CA SER A 127 -22.58 11.38 8.96
C SER A 127 -21.10 11.10 8.65
N ALA A 128 -20.28 10.81 9.66
CA ALA A 128 -18.87 10.49 9.51
C ALA A 128 -18.70 9.17 8.76
N GLN A 129 -18.57 9.24 7.43
CA GLN A 129 -18.45 8.09 6.54
C GLN A 129 -17.18 8.17 5.70
N PHE A 130 -16.56 7.01 5.52
CA PHE A 130 -15.51 6.79 4.54
C PHE A 130 -15.87 5.58 3.69
N ASN A 131 -15.99 5.75 2.38
CA ASN A 131 -16.41 4.70 1.46
C ASN A 131 -17.69 3.95 1.91
N GLY A 132 -18.70 4.70 2.39
CA GLY A 132 -19.97 4.15 2.88
C GLY A 132 -19.91 3.43 4.24
N MET A 133 -18.77 3.48 4.92
CA MET A 133 -18.61 2.92 6.26
C MET A 133 -18.63 4.01 7.31
N ASN A 134 -19.57 3.92 8.28
CA ASN A 134 -19.62 4.84 9.42
C ASN A 134 -18.43 4.57 10.36
N MET A 135 -17.69 5.63 10.70
CA MET A 135 -16.46 5.52 11.47
C MET A 135 -16.68 5.69 12.99
N LEU A 136 -17.62 6.52 13.40
CA LEU A 136 -17.78 6.97 14.80
C LEU A 136 -18.95 6.30 15.53
N THR A 137 -19.71 5.42 14.89
CA THR A 137 -20.89 4.74 15.45
C THR A 137 -20.56 3.46 16.23
N GLY A 138 -19.27 3.16 16.48
CA GLY A 138 -18.85 1.99 17.26
C GLY A 138 -18.61 0.72 16.46
N ARG A 139 -18.76 0.77 15.14
CA ARG A 139 -18.50 -0.39 14.27
C ARG A 139 -17.05 -0.90 14.38
N PHE A 140 -16.11 -0.03 14.73
CA PHE A 140 -14.68 -0.33 14.83
C PHE A 140 -14.14 -0.23 16.26
N ALA A 141 -15.03 -0.28 17.27
CA ALA A 141 -14.64 -0.23 18.68
C ALA A 141 -14.07 -1.57 19.15
N VAL A 142 -13.23 -1.54 20.19
CA VAL A 142 -12.76 -2.75 20.87
C VAL A 142 -13.95 -3.42 21.56
N ALA A 143 -14.10 -4.73 21.40
CA ALA A 143 -15.12 -5.51 22.10
C ALA A 143 -14.82 -5.49 23.62
N ASN A 144 -15.60 -4.73 24.36
CA ASN A 144 -15.65 -4.87 25.81
C ASN A 144 -16.80 -5.83 26.10
N GLY A 145 -16.45 -7.10 26.40
CA GLY A 145 -17.32 -8.17 26.91
C GLY A 145 -18.79 -8.17 26.44
N ASP A 146 -19.30 -9.31 26.04
CA ASP A 146 -20.70 -9.66 25.80
C ASP A 146 -21.50 -9.06 24.63
N ASN A 147 -21.09 -7.99 23.99
CA ASN A 147 -21.70 -7.56 22.72
C ASN A 147 -20.71 -7.69 21.56
N ALA A 148 -20.67 -8.90 21.06
CA ALA A 148 -19.86 -9.27 19.92
C ALA A 148 -20.42 -8.66 18.64
N VAL A 149 -19.98 -7.49 18.25
CA VAL A 149 -19.74 -7.18 16.82
C VAL A 149 -18.79 -6.01 16.75
N THR A 150 -17.54 -6.29 16.77
CA THR A 150 -16.55 -5.27 16.64
C THR A 150 -15.67 -5.62 15.47
N GLY A 151 -15.98 -5.00 14.36
CA GLY A 151 -15.07 -4.98 13.24
C GLY A 151 -13.92 -4.04 13.55
N SER A 152 -12.74 -4.55 13.93
CA SER A 152 -11.54 -3.73 13.83
C SER A 152 -11.30 -3.39 12.36
N MET A 153 -10.89 -2.16 12.07
CA MET A 153 -10.43 -1.83 10.72
C MET A 153 -9.05 -2.45 10.50
N TRP A 154 -8.92 -3.20 9.43
CA TRP A 154 -7.72 -3.95 9.12
C TRP A 154 -7.04 -3.34 7.92
N PHE A 155 -5.78 -2.93 8.09
CA PHE A 155 -4.94 -2.52 6.98
C PHE A 155 -3.90 -3.58 6.73
N HIS A 156 -3.88 -4.12 5.51
CA HIS A 156 -2.85 -5.07 5.11
C HIS A 156 -1.61 -4.29 4.67
N ILE A 157 -0.54 -4.41 5.47
CA ILE A 157 0.67 -3.60 5.38
C ILE A 157 1.89 -4.37 4.88
N GLY A 158 1.70 -5.54 4.31
CA GLY A 158 2.81 -6.36 3.82
C GLY A 158 2.47 -7.17 2.60
N SER A 159 3.46 -7.88 2.06
CA SER A 159 3.30 -8.74 0.88
C SER A 159 2.85 -10.17 1.22
N ASN A 160 2.87 -10.56 2.51
CA ASN A 160 2.60 -11.92 2.95
C ASN A 160 1.33 -11.99 3.81
N MET A 161 0.80 -13.21 3.97
CA MET A 161 -0.36 -13.49 4.81
C MET A 161 -0.13 -12.99 6.26
N ASP A 162 -1.19 -12.50 6.91
CA ASP A 162 -1.24 -12.02 8.29
C ASP A 162 -0.40 -10.77 8.63
N GLN A 163 0.16 -10.10 7.64
CA GLN A 163 0.82 -8.81 7.83
C GLN A 163 -0.20 -7.67 7.87
N ARG A 164 -0.96 -7.58 8.98
CA ARG A 164 -2.08 -6.66 9.18
C ARG A 164 -1.87 -5.78 10.40
N VAL A 165 -2.35 -4.55 10.32
CA VAL A 165 -2.48 -3.65 11.47
C VAL A 165 -3.96 -3.44 11.74
N HIS A 166 -4.34 -3.56 13.01
CA HIS A 166 -5.68 -3.26 13.49
C HIS A 166 -5.72 -1.82 13.97
N VAL A 167 -6.74 -1.09 13.55
CA VAL A 167 -7.06 0.24 14.05
C VAL A 167 -8.43 0.17 14.70
N PHE A 168 -8.51 0.66 15.93
CA PHE A 168 -9.74 0.71 16.69
C PHE A 168 -10.21 2.15 16.80
N ILE A 169 -11.51 2.36 16.56
CA ILE A 169 -12.17 3.65 16.71
C ILE A 169 -13.34 3.44 17.65
N GLY A 170 -13.31 4.11 18.81
CA GLY A 170 -14.36 4.05 19.80
C GLY A 170 -15.65 4.70 19.28
N THR A 171 -16.76 4.36 19.92
CA THR A 171 -18.05 5.03 19.70
C THR A 171 -17.97 6.45 20.22
N MET A 172 -18.32 7.44 19.36
CA MET A 172 -18.27 8.87 19.68
C MET A 172 -19.65 9.52 19.53
N THR A 173 -20.70 8.78 19.84
CA THR A 173 -22.08 9.31 19.95
C THR A 173 -22.24 10.05 21.28
N SER A 174 -23.23 10.91 21.39
CA SER A 174 -23.54 11.64 22.63
C SER A 174 -23.78 10.73 23.84
N GLU A 175 -24.35 9.53 23.60
CA GLU A 175 -24.55 8.51 24.63
C GLU A 175 -23.21 7.89 25.08
N ALA A 176 -22.33 7.54 24.16
CA ALA A 176 -21.03 6.95 24.49
C ALA A 176 -20.10 7.95 25.17
N LEU A 177 -20.25 9.24 24.84
CA LEU A 177 -19.51 10.32 25.49
C LEU A 177 -20.07 10.65 26.90
N GLY A 178 -21.30 10.19 27.24
CA GLY A 178 -21.94 10.44 28.52
C GLY A 178 -22.66 11.79 28.60
N VAL A 179 -22.83 12.47 27.47
CA VAL A 179 -23.52 13.78 27.36
C VAL A 179 -25.04 13.58 27.26
N ARG A 180 -25.46 12.35 26.95
CA ARG A 180 -26.86 11.92 26.92
C ARG A 180 -26.99 10.63 27.74
N GLU A 181 -28.05 10.52 28.54
CA GLU A 181 -28.24 9.34 29.38
C GLU A 181 -28.70 8.10 28.56
N ILE A 182 -28.07 6.97 28.83
CA ILE A 182 -28.37 5.72 28.16
C ILE A 182 -29.77 5.24 28.60
N GLY A 183 -30.69 5.13 27.64
CA GLY A 183 -32.03 4.56 27.86
C GLY A 183 -33.14 5.57 28.10
N THR A 184 -32.91 6.68 28.77
CA THR A 184 -33.88 7.75 28.95
C THR A 184 -33.82 8.80 27.85
N GLY A 185 -32.66 8.93 27.22
CA GLY A 185 -32.42 9.90 26.17
C GLY A 185 -32.37 11.35 26.67
N GLU A 186 -32.36 11.53 28.00
CA GLU A 186 -32.22 12.85 28.61
C GLU A 186 -30.82 13.41 28.35
N LYS A 187 -30.79 14.65 27.88
CA LYS A 187 -29.56 15.40 27.66
C LYS A 187 -29.10 16.02 28.98
N ILE A 188 -27.85 16.42 29.06
CA ILE A 188 -27.32 17.19 30.18
C ILE A 188 -28.27 18.36 30.49
N THR A 189 -28.73 18.47 31.74
CA THR A 189 -29.59 19.54 32.20
C THR A 189 -28.76 20.66 32.84
N LEU A 190 -29.14 21.92 32.55
CA LEU A 190 -28.54 23.13 33.11
C LEU A 190 -29.57 23.96 33.86
N ALA A 191 -30.69 23.34 34.24
CA ALA A 191 -31.81 24.02 34.87
C ALA A 191 -31.41 24.71 36.19
N THR A 192 -30.50 24.07 36.96
CA THR A 192 -29.98 24.62 38.18
C THR A 192 -28.47 24.91 38.10
N PRO A 193 -27.91 25.83 38.89
CA PRO A 193 -26.44 26.06 38.94
C PRO A 193 -25.66 24.82 39.31
N GLU A 194 -26.23 23.92 40.13
CA GLU A 194 -25.60 22.68 40.55
C GLU A 194 -25.54 21.64 39.41
N ASP A 195 -26.62 21.56 38.62
CA ASP A 195 -26.64 20.69 37.44
C ASP A 195 -25.68 21.20 36.37
N ALA A 196 -25.61 22.52 36.17
CA ALA A 196 -24.62 23.13 35.30
C ALA A 196 -23.17 22.82 35.72
N ASN A 197 -22.92 22.85 37.02
CA ASN A 197 -21.59 22.48 37.56
C ASN A 197 -21.27 20.99 37.34
N ARG A 198 -22.24 20.08 37.48
CA ARG A 198 -22.07 18.64 37.13
C ARG A 198 -21.84 18.46 35.66
N ALA A 199 -22.57 19.21 34.81
CA ALA A 199 -22.42 19.18 33.36
C ALA A 199 -21.00 19.52 32.91
N ILE A 200 -20.30 20.46 33.56
CA ILE A 200 -18.89 20.74 33.28
C ILE A 200 -18.03 19.49 33.45
N GLY A 201 -18.25 18.74 34.54
CA GLY A 201 -17.50 17.49 34.79
C GLY A 201 -17.75 16.43 33.73
N THR A 202 -19.02 16.25 33.30
CA THR A 202 -19.37 15.27 32.24
C THR A 202 -18.79 15.66 30.89
N VAL A 203 -18.78 16.95 30.54
CA VAL A 203 -18.17 17.45 29.29
C VAL A 203 -16.64 17.31 29.32
N ASP A 204 -15.99 17.55 30.46
CA ASP A 204 -14.55 17.35 30.62
C ASP A 204 -14.16 15.86 30.45
N GLU A 205 -14.98 14.93 30.93
CA GLU A 205 -14.80 13.50 30.69
C GLU A 205 -15.00 13.14 29.21
N ALA A 206 -16.00 13.71 28.54
CA ALA A 206 -16.22 13.54 27.11
C ALA A 206 -15.03 14.05 26.28
N LEU A 207 -14.53 15.24 26.58
CA LEU A 207 -13.33 15.82 25.95
C LEU A 207 -12.09 14.94 26.15
N LYS A 208 -11.90 14.35 27.33
CA LYS A 208 -10.80 13.39 27.58
C LYS A 208 -10.93 12.17 26.67
N ARG A 209 -12.14 11.62 26.50
CA ARG A 209 -12.38 10.46 25.62
C ARG A 209 -12.08 10.78 24.17
N ILE A 210 -12.55 11.92 23.66
CA ILE A 210 -12.28 12.35 22.29
C ILE A 210 -10.78 12.57 22.09
N ASN A 211 -10.11 13.30 23.00
CA ASN A 211 -8.68 13.56 22.91
C ASN A 211 -7.84 12.28 22.97
N LYS A 212 -8.24 11.31 23.81
CA LYS A 212 -7.60 10.00 23.85
C LYS A 212 -7.71 9.29 22.50
N GLN A 213 -8.91 9.28 21.91
CA GLN A 213 -9.11 8.66 20.59
C GLN A 213 -8.27 9.34 19.51
N ARG A 214 -8.17 10.68 19.54
CA ARG A 214 -7.32 11.44 18.61
C ARG A 214 -5.84 11.11 18.80
N ALA A 215 -5.38 10.98 20.04
CA ALA A 215 -4.00 10.56 20.33
C ALA A 215 -3.70 9.16 19.80
N ASP A 216 -4.63 8.21 19.97
CA ASP A 216 -4.51 6.85 19.46
C ASP A 216 -4.45 6.85 17.93
N LEU A 217 -5.30 7.63 17.24
CA LEU A 217 -5.30 7.78 15.78
C LEU A 217 -3.99 8.41 15.28
N GLY A 218 -3.48 9.45 15.96
CA GLY A 218 -2.17 10.03 15.64
C GLY A 218 -1.02 9.04 15.78
N ALA A 219 -1.06 8.18 16.80
CA ALA A 219 -0.08 7.11 16.95
C ALA A 219 -0.14 6.08 15.82
N TYR A 220 -1.36 5.69 15.38
CA TYR A 220 -1.54 4.82 14.23
C TYR A 220 -1.05 5.47 12.93
N GLN A 221 -1.33 6.74 12.71
CA GLN A 221 -0.84 7.48 11.53
C GLN A 221 0.68 7.47 11.48
N ASN A 222 1.36 7.86 12.56
CA ASN A 222 2.82 7.84 12.64
C ASN A 222 3.40 6.44 12.38
N ARG A 223 2.74 5.40 12.89
CA ARG A 223 3.13 4.01 12.66
C ARG A 223 2.99 3.61 11.20
N LEU A 224 1.89 4.00 10.54
CA LEU A 224 1.67 3.73 9.12
C LEU A 224 2.67 4.50 8.24
N ASP A 225 2.99 5.76 8.55
CA ASP A 225 3.99 6.55 7.84
C ASP A 225 5.39 5.91 7.91
N LEU A 226 5.78 5.43 9.10
CA LEU A 226 7.04 4.68 9.25
C LEU A 226 7.02 3.36 8.48
N THR A 227 5.85 2.69 8.46
CA THR A 227 5.68 1.45 7.70
C THR A 227 5.83 1.71 6.20
N VAL A 228 5.20 2.76 5.65
CA VAL A 228 5.35 3.15 4.22
C VAL A 228 6.81 3.36 3.86
N LYS A 229 7.57 4.09 4.69
CA LYS A 229 9.01 4.28 4.47
C LYS A 229 9.76 2.96 4.45
N GLY A 230 9.48 2.07 5.39
CA GLY A 230 10.09 0.74 5.45
C GLY A 230 9.74 -0.13 4.23
N LEU A 231 8.49 -0.11 3.79
CA LEU A 231 8.03 -0.85 2.60
C LEU A 231 8.70 -0.37 1.32
N ASN A 232 8.84 0.95 1.15
CA ASN A 232 9.50 1.53 -0.02
C ASN A 232 10.99 1.15 -0.07
N ILE A 233 11.72 1.22 1.07
CA ILE A 233 13.11 0.78 1.15
C ILE A 233 13.24 -0.72 0.86
N ALA A 234 12.33 -1.53 1.39
CA ALA A 234 12.32 -2.98 1.13
C ALA A 234 12.05 -3.28 -0.36
N ALA A 235 11.10 -2.58 -0.98
CA ALA A 235 10.80 -2.72 -2.41
C ALA A 235 12.00 -2.33 -3.28
N GLU A 236 12.68 -1.22 -2.97
CA GLU A 236 13.87 -0.76 -3.67
C GLU A 236 15.02 -1.78 -3.58
N ASN A 237 15.28 -2.30 -2.38
CA ASN A 237 16.32 -3.32 -2.18
C ASN A 237 16.02 -4.64 -2.92
N LEU A 238 14.74 -5.06 -2.93
CA LEU A 238 14.33 -6.24 -3.68
C LEU A 238 14.44 -6.00 -5.19
N GLN A 239 14.08 -4.82 -5.67
CA GLN A 239 14.20 -4.45 -7.07
C GLN A 239 15.66 -4.41 -7.51
N ALA A 240 16.56 -3.82 -6.71
CA ALA A 240 18.00 -3.85 -6.96
C ALA A 240 18.58 -5.28 -6.96
N SER A 241 18.02 -6.17 -6.16
CA SER A 241 18.44 -7.57 -6.12
C SER A 241 17.90 -8.37 -7.31
N GLU A 242 16.67 -8.11 -7.72
CA GLU A 242 16.04 -8.69 -8.91
C GLU A 242 16.78 -8.26 -10.17
N SER A 243 17.12 -6.97 -10.29
CA SER A 243 17.92 -6.41 -11.39
C SER A 243 19.27 -7.13 -11.54
N ARG A 244 20.00 -7.36 -10.46
CA ARG A 244 21.27 -8.12 -10.50
C ARG A 244 21.10 -9.55 -11.00
N ILE A 245 19.94 -10.17 -10.81
CA ILE A 245 19.67 -11.54 -11.28
C ILE A 245 19.25 -11.52 -12.74
N ARG A 246 18.38 -10.61 -13.14
CA ARG A 246 17.63 -10.66 -14.39
C ARG A 246 18.15 -9.72 -15.46
N ASP A 247 18.66 -8.55 -15.10
CA ASP A 247 19.07 -7.55 -16.09
C ASP A 247 20.37 -7.96 -16.79
N ALA A 248 20.48 -7.59 -18.05
CA ALA A 248 21.66 -7.79 -18.86
C ALA A 248 22.57 -6.55 -18.84
N ASP A 249 23.87 -6.76 -18.75
CA ASP A 249 24.85 -5.73 -19.08
C ASP A 249 24.86 -5.53 -20.60
N MET A 250 24.24 -4.44 -21.03
CA MET A 250 24.08 -4.11 -22.44
C MET A 250 25.41 -3.93 -23.16
N ALA A 251 26.45 -3.43 -22.50
CA ALA A 251 27.77 -3.27 -23.12
C ALA A 251 28.41 -4.64 -23.41
N SER A 252 28.38 -5.55 -22.43
CA SER A 252 28.86 -6.93 -22.62
C SER A 252 28.05 -7.67 -23.68
N GLN A 253 26.72 -7.52 -23.69
CA GLN A 253 25.85 -8.19 -24.63
C GLN A 253 26.04 -7.70 -26.08
N MET A 254 26.30 -6.39 -26.28
CA MET A 254 26.64 -5.82 -27.58
C MET A 254 27.98 -6.34 -28.11
N VAL A 255 28.96 -6.58 -27.25
CA VAL A 255 30.24 -7.20 -27.65
C VAL A 255 30.03 -8.62 -28.10
N GLU A 256 29.24 -9.44 -27.38
CA GLU A 256 28.89 -10.81 -27.80
C GLU A 256 28.11 -10.83 -29.12
N PHE A 257 27.12 -9.95 -29.28
CA PHE A 257 26.37 -9.81 -30.53
C PHE A 257 27.27 -9.46 -31.70
N THR A 258 28.16 -8.47 -31.55
CA THR A 258 29.11 -8.05 -32.60
C THR A 258 30.04 -9.19 -32.98
N LYS A 259 30.61 -9.89 -31.99
CA LYS A 259 31.44 -11.05 -32.16
C LYS A 259 30.70 -12.14 -32.96
N ASN A 260 29.50 -12.51 -32.56
CA ASN A 260 28.72 -13.54 -33.22
C ASN A 260 28.29 -13.10 -34.64
N SER A 261 28.02 -11.84 -34.87
CA SER A 261 27.74 -11.28 -36.21
C SER A 261 28.96 -11.39 -37.14
N VAL A 262 30.16 -11.04 -36.65
CA VAL A 262 31.39 -11.19 -37.40
C VAL A 262 31.70 -12.69 -37.69
N LEU A 263 31.50 -13.56 -36.69
CA LEU A 263 31.65 -15.00 -36.86
C LEU A 263 30.66 -15.59 -37.89
N GLN A 264 29.44 -15.09 -37.94
CA GLN A 264 28.45 -15.49 -38.95
C GLN A 264 28.91 -15.10 -40.35
N GLN A 265 29.40 -13.88 -40.55
CA GLN A 265 29.94 -13.40 -41.82
C GLN A 265 31.16 -14.19 -42.26
N ALA A 266 32.10 -14.43 -41.32
CA ALA A 266 33.27 -15.25 -41.60
C ALA A 266 32.89 -16.70 -41.92
N GLY A 267 31.92 -17.28 -41.20
CA GLY A 267 31.41 -18.63 -41.42
C GLY A 267 30.78 -18.82 -42.80
N THR A 268 30.01 -17.83 -43.28
CA THR A 268 29.46 -17.87 -44.64
C THR A 268 30.56 -17.82 -45.71
N ALA A 269 31.61 -17.00 -45.52
CA ALA A 269 32.78 -16.92 -46.41
C ALA A 269 33.56 -18.24 -46.42
N MET A 270 33.78 -18.82 -45.24
CA MET A 270 34.44 -20.13 -45.11
C MET A 270 33.65 -21.26 -45.72
N LEU A 271 32.31 -21.24 -45.62
CA LEU A 271 31.46 -22.23 -46.28
C LEU A 271 31.59 -22.13 -47.82
N ALA A 272 31.58 -20.91 -48.37
CA ALA A 272 31.81 -20.67 -49.79
C ALA A 272 33.17 -21.18 -50.23
N GLN A 273 34.24 -20.93 -49.44
CA GLN A 273 35.58 -21.40 -49.72
C GLN A 273 35.69 -22.91 -49.66
N ALA A 274 35.06 -23.57 -48.66
CA ALA A 274 35.02 -25.03 -48.54
C ALA A 274 34.31 -25.70 -49.77
N ASN A 275 33.29 -25.07 -50.27
CA ASN A 275 32.55 -25.53 -51.48
C ASN A 275 33.40 -25.33 -52.74
N SER A 276 34.10 -24.20 -52.91
CA SER A 276 34.94 -23.92 -54.06
C SER A 276 36.16 -24.85 -54.11
N GLN A 277 36.71 -25.22 -52.97
CA GLN A 277 37.81 -26.16 -52.89
C GLN A 277 37.45 -27.55 -53.46
N SER A 278 36.24 -28.04 -53.18
CA SER A 278 35.74 -29.30 -53.77
C SER A 278 35.52 -29.22 -55.26
N GLN A 279 35.06 -28.08 -55.76
CA GLN A 279 34.86 -27.83 -57.19
C GLN A 279 36.19 -27.74 -57.95
N ASN A 280 37.21 -27.09 -57.37
CA ASN A 280 38.55 -27.00 -57.94
C ASN A 280 39.20 -28.38 -58.09
N VAL A 281 39.04 -29.26 -57.10
CA VAL A 281 39.51 -30.63 -57.20
C VAL A 281 38.80 -31.41 -58.31
N LEU A 282 37.50 -31.18 -58.49
CA LEU A 282 36.74 -31.84 -59.57
C LEU A 282 37.17 -31.33 -60.98
N SER A 283 37.55 -30.05 -61.11
CA SER A 283 38.08 -29.46 -62.36
C SER A 283 39.47 -29.96 -62.71
N LEU A 284 40.26 -30.37 -61.75
CA LEU A 284 41.59 -30.96 -61.97
C LEU A 284 41.54 -32.45 -62.37
N LEU A 285 40.38 -33.09 -62.21
CA LEU A 285 40.14 -34.50 -62.60
C LEU A 285 39.43 -34.63 -63.94
N ARG A 286 39.07 -33.51 -64.54
CA ARG A 286 38.57 -33.43 -65.90
C ARG A 286 39.67 -33.05 -66.85
#